data_21a9277fbd41f2556778f2f0513d7dc5
#
_entry.id   21a9277fbd41f2556778f2f0513d7dc5
#
_cell.length_a   1.000
_cell.length_b   1.000
_cell.length_c   1.000
_cell.angle_alpha   90.00
_cell.angle_beta   90.00
_cell.angle_gamma   90.00
#
_symmetry.space_group_name_H-M   'P 1'
#
loop_
_entity.id
_entity.type
_entity.pdbx_description
1 polymer ?
#
loop_
_entity_poly.entity_id
_entity_poly.type
_entity_poly.pdbx_seq_one_letter_code
_entity_poly.pdbx_strand_id
1 'polypeptide(L)'
;MKTKDIKFLEIRYLRGPNIWTYRPVIEAIVDIGDLEDFPSNTIPGFYERLVALLPSLADHRCSYGEPGGFLRRVQEGTWPAHILEHVTLELQNLAGMPGGFGKARETSTRGVYKVVVRAWHEDVTRSCLHAGRDLLLAAIQDTSFDVAATVERLADMAERKLLGPSTGCIVEAATAKDRRIPAIRLLATGNLVQLGYGARSRRIWTAETDRT
;
A
#
# COMPACT_ATOMS: atom_id res chain seq x y z
N MET A 1 -30.40 -8.43 5.51
CA MET A 1 -29.47 -7.77 4.58
C MET A 1 -28.08 -8.21 4.96
N LYS A 2 -27.37 -8.94 4.10
CA LYS A 2 -25.98 -9.28 4.35
C LYS A 2 -25.15 -8.00 4.31
N THR A 3 -24.31 -7.80 5.29
CA THR A 3 -23.49 -6.59 5.41
C THR A 3 -22.38 -6.62 4.36
N LYS A 4 -22.39 -5.64 3.46
CA LYS A 4 -21.27 -5.38 2.56
C LYS A 4 -20.09 -4.90 3.42
N ASP A 5 -19.14 -5.76 3.68
CA ASP A 5 -17.99 -5.50 4.54
C ASP A 5 -16.71 -6.07 3.92
N ILE A 6 -15.58 -5.52 4.29
CA ILE A 6 -14.25 -5.98 3.90
C ILE A 6 -13.46 -6.29 5.16
N LYS A 7 -13.06 -7.54 5.33
CA LYS A 7 -12.38 -8.03 6.53
C LYS A 7 -10.93 -8.40 6.24
N PHE A 8 -10.03 -8.00 7.11
CA PHE A 8 -8.68 -8.50 7.11
C PHE A 8 -8.63 -9.78 7.95
N LEU A 9 -8.43 -10.92 7.30
CA LEU A 9 -8.27 -12.22 7.98
C LEU A 9 -6.87 -12.32 8.57
N GLU A 10 -5.88 -11.78 7.88
CA GLU A 10 -4.50 -11.73 8.32
C GLU A 10 -3.78 -10.55 7.65
N ILE A 11 -2.84 -9.92 8.36
CA ILE A 11 -1.95 -8.92 7.82
C ILE A 11 -0.51 -9.24 8.24
N ARG A 12 0.37 -9.51 7.27
CA ARG A 12 1.77 -9.86 7.45
C ARG A 12 2.68 -8.72 6.99
N TYR A 13 3.74 -8.46 7.73
CA TYR A 13 4.82 -7.60 7.29
C TYR A 13 6.03 -8.43 6.85
N LEU A 14 6.37 -8.35 5.57
CA LEU A 14 7.53 -9.02 4.97
C LEU A 14 8.67 -7.99 4.87
N ARG A 15 9.62 -8.08 5.79
CA ARG A 15 10.63 -7.03 6.09
C ARG A 15 11.71 -6.83 5.03
N GLY A 16 11.96 -7.81 4.21
CA GLY A 16 13.05 -7.76 3.23
C GLY A 16 12.61 -8.26 1.87
N PRO A 17 13.54 -8.68 1.01
CA PRO A 17 13.20 -9.37 -0.22
C PRO A 17 12.30 -10.57 0.05
N ASN A 18 11.26 -10.67 -0.74
CA ASN A 18 10.18 -11.64 -0.55
C ASN A 18 9.71 -12.14 -1.92
N ILE A 19 8.69 -12.99 -1.94
CA ILE A 19 8.15 -13.55 -3.19
C ILE A 19 7.53 -12.51 -4.13
N TRP A 20 7.24 -11.30 -3.63
CA TRP A 20 6.61 -10.24 -4.40
C TRP A 20 7.61 -9.25 -4.97
N THR A 21 8.59 -8.85 -4.18
CA THR A 21 9.54 -7.79 -4.51
C THR A 21 10.78 -7.82 -3.61
N TYR A 22 11.82 -7.08 -4.01
CA TYR A 22 13.02 -6.88 -3.20
C TYR A 22 12.83 -5.88 -2.03
N ARG A 23 11.69 -5.20 -1.97
CA ARG A 23 11.37 -4.21 -0.94
C ARG A 23 10.40 -4.79 0.08
N PRO A 24 10.36 -4.26 1.31
CA PRO A 24 9.35 -4.65 2.27
C PRO A 24 7.93 -4.44 1.75
N VAL A 25 7.02 -5.32 2.13
CA VAL A 25 5.59 -5.22 1.80
C VAL A 25 4.72 -5.57 3.01
N ILE A 26 3.51 -5.04 3.02
CA ILE A 26 2.39 -5.63 3.75
C ILE A 26 1.65 -6.55 2.79
N GLU A 27 1.44 -7.79 3.22
CA GLU A 27 0.54 -8.76 2.58
C GLU A 27 -0.69 -8.93 3.47
N ALA A 28 -1.86 -8.61 2.96
CA ALA A 28 -3.13 -8.78 3.65
C ALA A 28 -3.95 -9.88 2.98
N ILE A 29 -4.47 -10.79 3.79
CA ILE A 29 -5.53 -11.73 3.36
C ILE A 29 -6.85 -11.04 3.64
N VAL A 30 -7.57 -10.73 2.57
CA VAL A 30 -8.76 -9.88 2.59
C VAL A 30 -9.97 -10.70 2.15
N ASP A 31 -10.97 -10.78 3.01
CA ASP A 31 -12.28 -11.35 2.70
C ASP A 31 -13.22 -10.19 2.35
N ILE A 32 -13.71 -10.17 1.11
CA ILE A 32 -14.68 -9.17 0.61
C ILE A 32 -16.12 -9.66 0.70
N GLY A 33 -16.34 -10.88 1.19
CA GLY A 33 -17.66 -11.45 1.45
C GLY A 33 -18.58 -11.36 0.25
N ASP A 34 -19.79 -10.85 0.49
CA ASP A 34 -20.83 -10.69 -0.55
C ASP A 34 -20.47 -9.66 -1.64
N LEU A 35 -19.46 -8.81 -1.42
CA LEU A 35 -18.97 -7.88 -2.45
C LEU A 35 -18.32 -8.58 -3.65
N GLU A 36 -18.04 -9.88 -3.53
CA GLU A 36 -17.61 -10.72 -4.65
C GLU A 36 -18.64 -10.78 -5.79
N ASP A 37 -19.91 -10.61 -5.48
CA ASP A 37 -21.00 -10.58 -6.47
C ASP A 37 -21.26 -9.17 -7.04
N PHE A 38 -20.54 -8.16 -6.55
CA PHE A 38 -20.73 -6.76 -6.92
C PHE A 38 -19.43 -6.11 -7.41
N PRO A 39 -18.98 -6.41 -8.64
CA PRO A 39 -17.88 -5.67 -9.24
C PRO A 39 -18.23 -4.17 -9.35
N SER A 40 -17.22 -3.32 -9.38
CA SER A 40 -17.33 -1.86 -9.25
C SER A 40 -18.37 -1.21 -10.18
N ASN A 41 -18.50 -1.71 -11.40
CA ASN A 41 -19.45 -1.20 -12.40
C ASN A 41 -20.92 -1.56 -12.10
N THR A 42 -21.18 -2.44 -11.15
CA THR A 42 -22.55 -2.83 -10.74
C THR A 42 -23.02 -2.06 -9.50
N ILE A 43 -22.17 -1.27 -8.89
CA ILE A 43 -22.50 -0.48 -7.68
C ILE A 43 -22.91 0.94 -8.13
N PRO A 44 -24.20 1.33 -8.01
CA PRO A 44 -24.66 2.63 -8.48
C PRO A 44 -23.93 3.80 -7.82
N GLY A 45 -23.39 4.75 -8.61
CA GLY A 45 -22.72 5.96 -8.15
C GLY A 45 -21.36 5.73 -7.47
N PHE A 46 -20.88 4.48 -7.44
CA PHE A 46 -19.60 4.16 -6.79
C PHE A 46 -18.41 4.86 -7.46
N TYR A 47 -18.34 4.82 -8.78
CA TYR A 47 -17.24 5.45 -9.54
C TYR A 47 -17.13 6.95 -9.22
N GLU A 48 -18.25 7.66 -9.28
CA GLU A 48 -18.30 9.10 -9.05
C GLU A 48 -17.87 9.46 -7.63
N ARG A 49 -18.34 8.69 -6.64
CA ARG A 49 -17.96 8.86 -5.23
C ARG A 49 -16.47 8.58 -4.98
N LEU A 50 -15.95 7.49 -5.56
CA LEU A 50 -14.53 7.15 -5.44
C LEU A 50 -13.63 8.25 -6.02
N VAL A 51 -13.98 8.75 -7.21
CA VAL A 51 -13.23 9.85 -7.87
C VAL A 51 -13.36 11.16 -7.09
N ALA A 52 -14.52 11.45 -6.51
CA ALA A 52 -14.71 12.63 -5.68
C ALA A 52 -13.88 12.58 -4.39
N LEU A 53 -13.73 11.40 -3.77
CA LEU A 53 -12.90 11.20 -2.58
C LEU A 53 -11.40 11.24 -2.89
N LEU A 54 -10.97 10.61 -3.99
CA LEU A 54 -9.56 10.50 -4.38
C LEU A 54 -9.38 10.82 -5.88
N PRO A 55 -9.44 12.10 -6.28
CA PRO A 55 -9.31 12.49 -7.70
C PRO A 55 -7.93 12.14 -8.29
N SER A 56 -6.89 12.08 -7.48
CA SER A 56 -5.53 11.70 -7.89
C SER A 56 -5.38 10.22 -8.32
N LEU A 57 -6.38 9.38 -8.10
CA LEU A 57 -6.44 8.04 -8.70
C LEU A 57 -6.42 8.08 -10.25
N ALA A 58 -6.69 9.24 -10.85
CA ALA A 58 -6.54 9.47 -12.28
C ALA A 58 -5.11 9.27 -12.80
N ASP A 59 -4.10 9.39 -11.93
CA ASP A 59 -2.69 9.17 -12.30
C ASP A 59 -2.29 7.69 -12.26
N HIS A 60 -3.13 6.83 -11.69
CA HIS A 60 -2.84 5.41 -11.54
C HIS A 60 -2.97 4.67 -12.88
N ARG A 61 -1.91 3.95 -13.25
CA ARG A 61 -1.80 3.30 -14.57
C ARG A 61 -2.41 1.91 -14.62
N CYS A 62 -2.36 1.15 -13.50
CA CYS A 62 -2.79 -0.25 -13.45
C CYS A 62 -2.14 -1.11 -14.54
N SER A 63 -2.83 -2.15 -15.00
CA SER A 63 -2.38 -3.04 -16.09
C SER A 63 -2.40 -2.40 -17.48
N TYR A 64 -3.09 -1.28 -17.65
CA TYR A 64 -3.13 -0.55 -18.93
C TYR A 64 -1.84 0.22 -19.23
N GLY A 65 -1.02 0.52 -18.20
CA GLY A 65 0.27 1.18 -18.37
C GLY A 65 0.22 2.69 -18.66
N GLU A 66 -0.97 3.27 -18.77
CA GLU A 66 -1.22 4.70 -19.04
C GLU A 66 -1.97 5.37 -17.88
N PRO A 67 -1.82 6.70 -17.67
CA PRO A 67 -2.62 7.42 -16.69
C PRO A 67 -4.12 7.23 -16.94
N GLY A 68 -4.89 7.10 -15.86
CA GLY A 68 -6.33 6.79 -15.95
C GLY A 68 -6.64 5.30 -16.13
N GLY A 69 -5.66 4.45 -16.38
CA GLY A 69 -5.87 3.01 -16.59
C GLY A 69 -6.56 2.32 -15.41
N PHE A 70 -6.30 2.78 -14.19
CA PHE A 70 -7.01 2.26 -13.01
C PHE A 70 -8.50 2.67 -13.02
N LEU A 71 -8.81 3.93 -13.24
CA LEU A 71 -10.19 4.43 -13.27
C LEU A 71 -11.00 3.79 -14.41
N ARG A 72 -10.36 3.56 -15.57
CA ARG A 72 -10.94 2.79 -16.64
C ARG A 72 -11.30 1.37 -16.19
N ARG A 73 -10.40 0.70 -15.45
CA ARG A 73 -10.65 -0.63 -14.89
C ARG A 73 -11.82 -0.62 -13.89
N VAL A 74 -11.97 0.46 -13.10
CA VAL A 74 -13.12 0.62 -12.19
C VAL A 74 -14.43 0.76 -12.97
N GLN A 75 -14.43 1.47 -14.09
CA GLN A 75 -15.62 1.60 -14.95
C GLN A 75 -15.99 0.30 -15.69
N GLU A 76 -15.00 -0.45 -16.16
CA GLU A 76 -15.21 -1.74 -16.84
C GLU A 76 -15.67 -2.84 -15.87
N GLY A 77 -15.34 -2.71 -14.61
CA GLY A 77 -15.67 -3.65 -13.55
C GLY A 77 -14.44 -4.33 -12.96
N THR A 78 -14.24 -4.14 -11.67
CA THR A 78 -13.20 -4.82 -10.90
C THR A 78 -13.65 -5.03 -9.46
N TRP A 79 -12.95 -5.90 -8.73
CA TRP A 79 -13.34 -6.28 -7.37
C TRP A 79 -12.75 -5.33 -6.32
N PRO A 80 -13.42 -5.18 -5.17
CA PRO A 80 -12.99 -4.31 -4.07
C PRO A 80 -11.56 -4.56 -3.60
N ALA A 81 -11.07 -5.79 -3.63
CA ALA A 81 -9.70 -6.11 -3.24
C ALA A 81 -8.65 -5.43 -4.13
N HIS A 82 -8.88 -5.33 -5.43
CA HIS A 82 -8.01 -4.61 -6.36
C HIS A 82 -8.12 -3.09 -6.16
N ILE A 83 -9.32 -2.60 -5.89
CA ILE A 83 -9.52 -1.18 -5.60
C ILE A 83 -8.83 -0.80 -4.28
N LEU A 84 -8.92 -1.64 -3.25
CA LEU A 84 -8.24 -1.46 -1.98
C LEU A 84 -6.71 -1.32 -2.15
N GLU A 85 -6.11 -2.12 -3.03
CA GLU A 85 -4.69 -1.98 -3.39
C GLU A 85 -4.37 -0.54 -3.84
N HIS A 86 -5.09 -0.05 -4.85
CA HIS A 86 -4.86 1.27 -5.43
C HIS A 86 -5.18 2.42 -4.46
N VAL A 87 -6.27 2.33 -3.70
CA VAL A 87 -6.63 3.31 -2.67
C VAL A 87 -5.57 3.38 -1.58
N THR A 88 -5.04 2.22 -1.13
CA THR A 88 -3.96 2.17 -0.13
C THR A 88 -2.68 2.82 -0.65
N LEU A 89 -2.30 2.56 -1.90
CA LEU A 89 -1.13 3.19 -2.53
C LEU A 89 -1.31 4.70 -2.65
N GLU A 90 -2.52 5.16 -3.00
CA GLU A 90 -2.80 6.58 -3.12
C GLU A 90 -2.77 7.30 -1.77
N LEU A 91 -3.30 6.71 -0.72
CA LEU A 91 -3.18 7.25 0.63
C LEU A 91 -1.71 7.33 1.09
N GLN A 92 -0.86 6.37 0.68
CA GLN A 92 0.58 6.45 0.91
C GLN A 92 1.21 7.62 0.14
N ASN A 93 0.87 7.80 -1.14
CA ASN A 93 1.36 8.92 -1.96
C ASN A 93 1.01 10.26 -1.34
N LEU A 94 -0.25 10.47 -0.98
CA LEU A 94 -0.76 11.69 -0.35
C LEU A 94 -0.13 11.96 1.02
N ALA A 95 0.24 10.91 1.76
CA ALA A 95 0.93 11.01 3.05
C ALA A 95 2.47 11.16 2.91
N GLY A 96 2.99 11.49 1.72
CA GLY A 96 4.43 11.74 1.52
C GLY A 96 5.29 10.49 1.30
N MET A 97 4.70 9.35 0.98
CA MET A 97 5.37 8.09 0.65
C MET A 97 5.21 7.75 -0.84
N PRO A 98 5.86 8.49 -1.75
CA PRO A 98 5.58 8.44 -3.17
C PRO A 98 6.03 7.16 -3.84
N GLY A 99 5.33 6.83 -4.90
CA GLY A 99 5.56 5.62 -5.68
C GLY A 99 5.16 4.37 -4.92
N GLY A 100 4.99 3.29 -5.62
CA GLY A 100 4.55 2.10 -4.95
C GLY A 100 4.60 0.85 -5.81
N PHE A 101 4.49 -0.25 -5.14
CA PHE A 101 4.26 -1.55 -5.70
C PHE A 101 3.01 -2.11 -5.04
N GLY A 102 2.08 -2.55 -5.83
CA GLY A 102 0.88 -3.23 -5.38
C GLY A 102 0.54 -4.44 -6.24
N LYS A 103 -0.15 -5.37 -5.65
CA LYS A 103 -0.73 -6.56 -6.29
C LYS A 103 -1.97 -6.97 -5.54
N ALA A 104 -3.04 -7.23 -6.28
CA ALA A 104 -4.19 -7.98 -5.79
C ALA A 104 -4.27 -9.33 -6.53
N ARG A 105 -4.43 -10.41 -5.80
CA ARG A 105 -4.52 -11.78 -6.34
C ARG A 105 -5.63 -12.54 -5.65
N GLU A 106 -6.43 -13.18 -6.45
CA GLU A 106 -7.44 -14.15 -6.00
C GLU A 106 -6.76 -15.35 -5.32
N THR A 107 -7.40 -15.91 -4.32
CA THR A 107 -6.98 -17.18 -3.70
C THR A 107 -7.87 -18.33 -4.21
N SER A 108 -7.64 -19.54 -3.73
CA SER A 108 -8.51 -20.69 -4.00
C SER A 108 -9.88 -20.58 -3.32
N THR A 109 -10.06 -19.68 -2.36
CA THR A 109 -11.30 -19.44 -1.64
C THR A 109 -12.00 -18.23 -2.27
N ARG A 110 -13.21 -18.42 -2.76
CA ARG A 110 -14.03 -17.36 -3.38
C ARG A 110 -14.23 -16.19 -2.40
N GLY A 111 -14.06 -14.98 -2.88
CA GLY A 111 -14.19 -13.76 -2.09
C GLY A 111 -12.98 -13.45 -1.21
N VAL A 112 -11.94 -14.31 -1.23
CA VAL A 112 -10.72 -14.10 -0.45
C VAL A 112 -9.56 -13.78 -1.37
N TYR A 113 -8.90 -12.67 -1.09
CA TYR A 113 -7.81 -12.12 -1.91
C TYR A 113 -6.55 -11.89 -1.09
N LYS A 114 -5.40 -11.96 -1.76
CA LYS A 114 -4.14 -11.40 -1.27
C LYS A 114 -3.99 -10.00 -1.82
N VAL A 115 -3.97 -9.01 -0.94
CA VAL A 115 -3.65 -7.62 -1.28
C VAL A 115 -2.26 -7.32 -0.75
N VAL A 116 -1.36 -6.93 -1.63
CA VAL A 116 0.04 -6.66 -1.30
C VAL A 116 0.36 -5.24 -1.69
N VAL A 117 0.93 -4.49 -0.76
CA VAL A 117 1.38 -3.11 -1.00
C VAL A 117 2.78 -2.91 -0.46
N ARG A 118 3.59 -2.09 -1.15
CA ARG A 118 4.90 -1.69 -0.65
C ARG A 118 4.76 -1.10 0.75
N ALA A 119 5.63 -1.53 1.66
CA ALA A 119 5.68 -1.00 3.01
C ALA A 119 6.89 -0.09 3.21
N TRP A 120 6.65 1.17 3.52
CA TRP A 120 7.66 2.13 3.94
C TRP A 120 7.99 1.96 5.44
N HIS A 121 6.96 1.74 6.23
CA HIS A 121 7.03 1.36 7.64
C HIS A 121 5.81 0.49 7.97
N GLU A 122 5.98 -0.54 8.79
CA GLU A 122 4.90 -1.48 9.09
C GLU A 122 3.63 -0.77 9.58
N ASP A 123 3.72 -0.01 10.68
CA ASP A 123 2.54 0.61 11.29
C ASP A 123 1.88 1.64 10.37
N VAL A 124 2.67 2.43 9.64
CA VAL A 124 2.15 3.46 8.73
C VAL A 124 1.40 2.80 7.60
N THR A 125 1.98 1.76 6.99
CA THR A 125 1.34 1.04 5.88
C THR A 125 0.10 0.28 6.32
N ARG A 126 0.10 -0.32 7.53
CA ARG A 126 -1.10 -0.90 8.13
C ARG A 126 -2.20 0.14 8.30
N SER A 127 -1.85 1.33 8.79
CA SER A 127 -2.81 2.43 8.95
C SER A 127 -3.37 2.90 7.60
N CYS A 128 -2.54 2.99 6.55
CA CYS A 128 -3.01 3.29 5.20
C CYS A 128 -3.96 2.21 4.67
N LEU A 129 -3.67 0.93 4.92
CA LEU A 129 -4.51 -0.19 4.50
C LEU A 129 -5.88 -0.16 5.19
N HIS A 130 -5.91 0.08 6.50
CA HIS A 130 -7.17 0.22 7.24
C HIS A 130 -7.98 1.44 6.78
N ALA A 131 -7.33 2.59 6.63
CA ALA A 131 -7.97 3.80 6.11
C ALA A 131 -8.49 3.60 4.67
N GLY A 132 -7.74 2.89 3.84
CA GLY A 132 -8.14 2.53 2.48
C GLY A 132 -9.40 1.66 2.45
N ARG A 133 -9.49 0.67 3.35
CA ARG A 133 -10.70 -0.14 3.53
C ARG A 133 -11.90 0.74 3.93
N ASP A 134 -11.72 1.62 4.91
CA ASP A 134 -12.81 2.44 5.43
C ASP A 134 -13.30 3.45 4.38
N LEU A 135 -12.38 4.06 3.63
CA LEU A 135 -12.69 4.94 2.49
C LEU A 135 -13.46 4.17 1.40
N LEU A 136 -12.97 2.98 1.03
CA LEU A 136 -13.61 2.14 0.02
C LEU A 136 -15.03 1.75 0.43
N LEU A 137 -15.22 1.35 1.68
CA LEU A 137 -16.55 1.05 2.23
C LEU A 137 -17.45 2.29 2.23
N ALA A 138 -16.93 3.46 2.57
CA ALA A 138 -17.68 4.71 2.50
C ALA A 138 -18.14 5.01 1.08
N ALA A 139 -17.28 4.83 0.07
CA ALA A 139 -17.64 4.99 -1.33
C ALA A 139 -18.70 3.97 -1.79
N ILE A 140 -18.62 2.71 -1.32
CA ILE A 140 -19.59 1.65 -1.65
C ILE A 140 -20.97 1.93 -1.00
N GLN A 141 -20.96 2.37 0.27
CA GLN A 141 -22.16 2.54 1.09
C GLN A 141 -22.79 3.93 1.00
N ASP A 142 -22.19 4.84 0.22
CA ASP A 142 -22.61 6.23 0.09
C ASP A 142 -22.62 6.98 1.44
N THR A 143 -21.53 6.85 2.17
CA THR A 143 -21.33 7.55 3.45
C THR A 143 -20.16 8.53 3.37
N SER A 144 -20.13 9.51 4.25
CA SER A 144 -19.04 10.50 4.31
C SER A 144 -17.72 9.87 4.77
N PHE A 145 -16.61 10.35 4.22
CA PHE A 145 -15.27 10.03 4.69
C PHE A 145 -14.39 11.27 4.61
N ASP A 146 -13.71 11.61 5.70
CA ASP A 146 -12.81 12.76 5.75
C ASP A 146 -11.41 12.34 5.27
N VAL A 147 -11.18 12.54 3.97
CA VAL A 147 -9.89 12.25 3.33
C VAL A 147 -8.80 13.16 3.86
N ALA A 148 -9.09 14.46 4.04
CA ALA A 148 -8.08 15.46 4.44
C ALA A 148 -7.52 15.14 5.83
N ALA A 149 -8.38 14.97 6.83
CA ALA A 149 -7.96 14.61 8.18
C ALA A 149 -7.26 13.23 8.23
N THR A 150 -7.69 12.29 7.38
CA THR A 150 -7.04 10.98 7.30
C THR A 150 -5.63 11.08 6.74
N VAL A 151 -5.44 11.83 5.64
CA VAL A 151 -4.11 12.05 5.03
C VAL A 151 -3.19 12.79 5.99
N GLU A 152 -3.66 13.85 6.67
CA GLU A 152 -2.89 14.58 7.67
C GLU A 152 -2.38 13.65 8.78
N ARG A 153 -3.26 12.84 9.36
CA ARG A 153 -2.89 11.86 10.39
C ARG A 153 -1.88 10.83 9.90
N LEU A 154 -2.02 10.36 8.65
CA LEU A 154 -1.09 9.40 8.06
C LEU A 154 0.28 10.05 7.76
N ALA A 155 0.30 11.30 7.31
CA ALA A 155 1.51 12.07 7.07
C ALA A 155 2.28 12.33 8.36
N ASP A 156 1.60 12.75 9.41
CA ASP A 156 2.17 12.90 10.76
C ASP A 156 2.78 11.59 11.29
N MET A 157 2.11 10.46 11.05
CA MET A 157 2.63 9.17 11.45
C MET A 157 3.86 8.79 10.62
N ALA A 158 3.86 9.08 9.32
CA ALA A 158 4.97 8.85 8.41
C ALA A 158 6.20 9.66 8.83
N GLU A 159 6.04 10.96 9.10
CA GLU A 159 7.13 11.84 9.55
C GLU A 159 7.83 11.29 10.81
N ARG A 160 7.05 10.79 11.77
CA ARG A 160 7.61 10.25 13.02
C ARG A 160 8.25 8.87 12.89
N LYS A 161 7.83 8.05 11.90
CA LYS A 161 8.19 6.62 11.86
C LYS A 161 9.07 6.22 10.69
N LEU A 162 9.12 6.98 9.61
CA LEU A 162 9.96 6.66 8.46
C LEU A 162 11.45 6.83 8.79
N LEU A 163 12.28 6.33 7.91
CA LEU A 163 13.72 6.61 7.95
C LEU A 163 13.93 8.10 7.67
N GLY A 164 14.85 8.72 8.42
CA GLY A 164 15.27 10.09 8.12
C GLY A 164 15.79 10.22 6.67
N PRO A 165 15.80 11.43 6.11
CA PRO A 165 16.00 11.64 4.67
C PRO A 165 17.30 11.04 4.14
N SER A 166 18.41 11.19 4.85
CA SER A 166 19.71 10.64 4.43
C SER A 166 19.70 9.11 4.36
N THR A 167 19.22 8.45 5.41
CA THR A 167 19.11 6.99 5.44
C THR A 167 18.10 6.48 4.41
N GLY A 168 16.98 7.19 4.26
CA GLY A 168 15.96 6.89 3.26
C GLY A 168 16.52 6.91 1.84
N CYS A 169 17.25 7.95 1.47
CA CYS A 169 17.92 8.06 0.16
C CYS A 169 18.92 6.92 -0.08
N ILE A 170 19.72 6.55 0.92
CA ILE A 170 20.67 5.44 0.80
C ILE A 170 19.92 4.11 0.57
N VAL A 171 18.87 3.86 1.33
CA VAL A 171 18.06 2.64 1.21
C VAL A 171 17.35 2.58 -0.14
N GLU A 172 16.77 3.67 -0.62
CA GLU A 172 16.14 3.74 -1.93
C GLU A 172 17.14 3.47 -3.06
N ALA A 173 18.31 4.09 -2.99
CA ALA A 173 19.38 3.85 -3.96
C ALA A 173 19.89 2.40 -3.93
N ALA A 174 20.04 1.80 -2.74
CA ALA A 174 20.48 0.41 -2.61
C ALA A 174 19.44 -0.59 -3.15
N THR A 175 18.15 -0.37 -2.89
CA THR A 175 17.06 -1.26 -3.29
C THR A 175 16.52 -1.00 -4.69
N ALA A 176 17.08 -0.03 -5.42
CA ALA A 176 16.68 0.29 -6.78
C ALA A 176 16.80 -0.93 -7.71
N LYS A 177 16.01 -0.93 -8.81
CA LYS A 177 15.87 -2.07 -9.72
C LYS A 177 17.18 -2.52 -10.35
N ASP A 178 18.10 -1.61 -10.56
CA ASP A 178 19.44 -1.85 -11.13
C ASP A 178 20.43 -2.43 -10.11
N ARG A 179 20.27 -2.11 -8.83
CA ARG A 179 21.18 -2.55 -7.75
C ARG A 179 20.69 -3.74 -6.97
N ARG A 180 19.42 -3.74 -6.58
CA ARG A 180 18.74 -4.82 -5.83
C ARG A 180 19.50 -5.28 -4.58
N ILE A 181 20.14 -4.34 -3.88
CA ILE A 181 20.80 -4.64 -2.61
C ILE A 181 19.71 -4.74 -1.53
N PRO A 182 19.57 -5.89 -0.85
CA PRO A 182 18.60 -6.03 0.23
C PRO A 182 18.83 -5.02 1.33
N ALA A 183 17.77 -4.40 1.84
CA ALA A 183 17.82 -3.49 2.98
C ALA A 183 16.86 -3.97 4.07
N ILE A 184 17.35 -4.07 5.29
CA ILE A 184 16.56 -4.48 6.46
C ILE A 184 16.74 -3.44 7.56
N ARG A 185 15.67 -2.78 7.97
CA ARG A 185 15.68 -1.93 9.17
C ARG A 185 15.77 -2.83 10.39
N LEU A 186 16.81 -2.65 11.21
CA LEU A 186 17.11 -3.54 12.33
C LEU A 186 16.35 -3.17 13.61
N LEU A 187 15.99 -1.89 13.77
CA LEU A 187 15.26 -1.38 14.92
C LEU A 187 13.88 -0.89 14.49
N ALA A 188 12.88 -1.08 15.33
CA ALA A 188 11.53 -0.55 15.10
C ALA A 188 11.51 0.99 15.07
N THR A 189 12.39 1.62 15.84
CA THR A 189 12.62 3.07 15.86
C THR A 189 14.07 3.37 15.52
N GLY A 190 14.34 4.57 15.00
CA GLY A 190 15.70 4.96 14.61
C GLY A 190 16.09 4.51 13.20
N ASN A 191 17.34 4.82 12.82
CA ASN A 191 17.81 4.74 11.43
C ASN A 191 18.92 3.69 11.25
N LEU A 192 18.91 2.60 12.04
CA LEU A 192 19.84 1.49 11.87
C LEU A 192 19.33 0.56 10.80
N VAL A 193 20.05 0.42 9.70
CA VAL A 193 19.70 -0.41 8.55
C VAL A 193 20.89 -1.31 8.19
N GLN A 194 20.58 -2.57 7.87
CA GLN A 194 21.53 -3.48 7.25
C GLN A 194 21.27 -3.51 5.73
N LEU A 195 22.34 -3.32 4.96
CA LEU A 195 22.36 -3.50 3.51
C LEU A 195 23.09 -4.80 3.18
N GLY A 196 22.49 -5.62 2.30
CA GLY A 196 23.04 -6.92 1.92
C GLY A 196 22.90 -7.99 2.98
N TYR A 197 23.43 -9.18 2.66
CA TYR A 197 23.40 -10.37 3.51
C TYR A 197 24.79 -10.98 3.72
N GLY A 198 24.94 -11.76 4.80
CA GLY A 198 26.14 -12.53 5.11
C GLY A 198 27.39 -11.67 5.23
N ALA A 199 28.53 -12.20 4.74
CA ALA A 199 29.84 -11.56 4.87
C ALA A 199 29.99 -10.22 4.12
N ARG A 200 29.10 -9.94 3.16
CA ARG A 200 29.07 -8.68 2.40
C ARG A 200 28.08 -7.67 2.96
N SER A 201 27.37 -8.00 4.05
CA SER A 201 26.46 -7.05 4.68
C SER A 201 27.21 -5.84 5.25
N ARG A 202 26.55 -4.69 5.20
CA ARG A 202 27.00 -3.43 5.81
C ARG A 202 25.88 -2.87 6.65
N ARG A 203 26.24 -2.26 7.77
CA ARG A 203 25.30 -1.53 8.62
C ARG A 203 25.53 -0.05 8.45
N ILE A 204 24.44 0.67 8.40
CA ILE A 204 24.44 2.14 8.39
C ILE A 204 23.59 2.62 9.56
N TRP A 205 24.07 3.63 10.24
CA TRP A 205 23.32 4.37 11.24
C TRP A 205 23.22 5.81 10.78
N THR A 206 22.04 6.26 10.41
CA THR A 206 21.84 7.52 9.69
C THR A 206 22.58 7.52 8.35
N ALA A 207 23.70 8.23 8.23
CA ALA A 207 24.57 8.23 7.05
C ALA A 207 25.97 7.64 7.35
N GLU A 208 26.22 7.20 8.58
CA GLU A 208 27.50 6.60 9.00
C GLU A 208 27.51 5.10 8.74
N THR A 209 28.69 4.56 8.48
CA THR A 209 28.89 3.14 8.22
C THR A 209 29.74 2.49 9.30
N ASP A 210 29.81 1.16 9.30
CA ASP A 210 30.71 0.37 10.17
C ASP A 210 32.22 0.53 9.85
N ARG A 211 32.55 1.48 8.94
CA ARG A 211 33.94 1.81 8.55
C ARG A 211 34.30 3.27 8.72
N THR A 212 33.44 4.07 9.31
CA THR A 212 33.70 5.47 9.66
C THR A 212 34.25 5.61 11.06
#